data_7e2be3bd31193cd786de2ae0a827dc8f
#
_entry.id   7e2be3bd31193cd786de2ae0a827dc8f
#
_cell.length_a   1.000
_cell.length_b   1.000
_cell.length_c   1.000
_cell.angle_alpha   90.00
_cell.angle_beta   90.00
_cell.angle_gamma   90.00
#
_symmetry.space_group_name_H-M   'P 1'
#
loop_
_entity.id
_entity.type
_entity.pdbx_description
1 polymer ?
#
loop_
_entity_poly.entity_id
_entity_poly.type
_entity_poly.pdbx_seq_one_letter_code
_entity_poly.pdbx_strand_id
1 'polypeptide(L)'
;MGRIKEISRKSAHTRKRNPVVYLICEGSETEIRYFKRFRSRGCNIDIIPISSQYKSADRLVQKAKATMGNNPYYPEDGDSIWCVFDRDDNSNEVLLRAKQSAQKEGYHLAYSNPSFELWFLLHFVNQQAEVEDCQALIRLLKQPNRIPDLSLIHI
;
A
#
# COMPACT_ATOMS: atom_id res chain seq x y z
N MET A 1 -14.27 -11.22 -63.58
CA MET A 1 -14.60 -11.70 -62.19
C MET A 1 -13.41 -11.38 -61.30
N GLY A 2 -13.49 -10.28 -60.58
CA GLY A 2 -12.43 -9.83 -59.67
C GLY A 2 -12.59 -10.52 -58.28
N ARG A 3 -11.53 -11.20 -57.82
CA ARG A 3 -11.42 -11.75 -56.48
C ARG A 3 -11.32 -10.64 -55.45
N ILE A 4 -12.33 -10.49 -54.58
CA ILE A 4 -12.28 -9.63 -53.43
C ILE A 4 -11.30 -10.28 -52.41
N LYS A 5 -10.13 -9.63 -52.17
CA LYS A 5 -9.24 -10.02 -51.08
C LYS A 5 -9.93 -9.73 -49.74
N GLU A 6 -10.26 -10.77 -48.97
CA GLU A 6 -10.63 -10.64 -47.58
C GLU A 6 -9.46 -10.00 -46.82
N ILE A 7 -9.69 -8.80 -46.33
CA ILE A 7 -8.81 -8.13 -45.39
C ILE A 7 -9.02 -8.78 -44.04
N SER A 8 -8.14 -9.75 -43.69
CA SER A 8 -8.06 -10.29 -42.35
C SER A 8 -7.90 -9.13 -41.37
N ARG A 9 -8.92 -8.87 -40.54
CA ARG A 9 -8.83 -7.97 -39.41
C ARG A 9 -7.80 -8.58 -38.46
N LYS A 10 -6.59 -7.97 -38.40
CA LYS A 10 -5.63 -8.27 -37.34
C LYS A 10 -6.37 -8.13 -36.02
N SER A 11 -6.42 -9.20 -35.23
CA SER A 11 -6.99 -9.19 -33.90
C SER A 11 -6.36 -8.01 -33.14
N ALA A 12 -7.18 -7.08 -32.68
CA ALA A 12 -6.73 -6.00 -31.83
C ALA A 12 -6.04 -6.66 -30.62
N HIS A 13 -4.74 -6.42 -30.45
CA HIS A 13 -3.99 -6.82 -29.27
C HIS A 13 -4.68 -6.14 -28.09
N THR A 14 -5.56 -6.85 -27.41
CA THR A 14 -6.22 -6.37 -26.19
C THR A 14 -5.09 -6.16 -25.18
N ARG A 15 -4.79 -4.90 -24.89
CA ARG A 15 -3.73 -4.54 -23.93
C ARG A 15 -4.08 -5.22 -22.61
N LYS A 16 -3.22 -6.11 -22.12
CA LYS A 16 -3.42 -6.80 -20.86
C LYS A 16 -3.58 -5.74 -19.76
N ARG A 17 -4.61 -5.85 -18.93
CA ARG A 17 -4.83 -4.99 -17.78
C ARG A 17 -3.62 -5.08 -16.82
N ASN A 18 -3.20 -3.96 -16.27
CA ASN A 18 -2.22 -3.98 -15.19
C ASN A 18 -2.84 -4.60 -13.92
N PRO A 19 -2.09 -5.40 -13.17
CA PRO A 19 -2.50 -5.79 -11.83
C PRO A 19 -2.73 -4.56 -10.95
N VAL A 20 -3.73 -4.62 -10.08
CA VAL A 20 -4.06 -3.57 -9.14
C VAL A 20 -3.60 -3.94 -7.74
N VAL A 21 -2.87 -3.06 -7.09
CA VAL A 21 -2.49 -3.16 -5.69
C VAL A 21 -3.33 -2.18 -4.87
N TYR A 22 -4.30 -2.69 -4.14
CA TYR A 22 -5.09 -1.92 -3.20
C TYR A 22 -4.35 -1.82 -1.87
N LEU A 23 -4.09 -0.60 -1.41
CA LEU A 23 -3.42 -0.32 -0.15
C LEU A 23 -4.43 0.33 0.79
N ILE A 24 -4.94 -0.43 1.75
CA ILE A 24 -5.86 0.08 2.77
C ILE A 24 -5.00 0.61 3.91
N CYS A 25 -4.86 1.93 3.98
CA CYS A 25 -3.97 2.61 4.90
C CYS A 25 -4.72 3.06 6.16
N GLU A 26 -4.05 2.97 7.30
CA GLU A 26 -4.55 3.49 8.56
C GLU A 26 -4.70 5.01 8.50
N GLY A 27 -3.65 5.72 8.07
CA GLY A 27 -3.62 7.16 7.96
C GLY A 27 -4.38 7.70 6.76
N SER A 28 -4.72 8.99 6.84
CA SER A 28 -5.45 9.69 5.79
C SER A 28 -4.56 10.51 4.86
N GLU A 29 -3.34 10.83 5.27
CA GLU A 29 -2.46 11.77 4.57
C GLU A 29 -1.10 11.15 4.22
N THR A 30 -0.30 10.81 5.22
CA THR A 30 1.11 10.42 5.05
C THR A 30 1.29 9.24 4.12
N GLU A 31 0.68 8.09 4.45
CA GLU A 31 0.76 6.86 3.65
C GLU A 31 0.13 7.06 2.27
N ILE A 32 -1.01 7.74 2.23
CA ILE A 32 -1.74 8.00 0.98
C ILE A 32 -0.87 8.83 0.02
N ARG A 33 -0.25 9.91 0.51
CA ARG A 33 0.64 10.76 -0.31
C ARG A 33 1.90 10.01 -0.74
N TYR A 34 2.49 9.23 0.17
CA TYR A 34 3.65 8.41 -0.12
C TYR A 34 3.37 7.43 -1.27
N PHE A 35 2.33 6.62 -1.15
CA PHE A 35 2.02 5.60 -2.16
C PHE A 35 1.53 6.19 -3.49
N LYS A 36 0.86 7.35 -3.48
CA LYS A 36 0.46 8.05 -4.72
C LYS A 36 1.66 8.42 -5.59
N ARG A 37 2.85 8.62 -5.03
CA ARG A 37 4.08 8.95 -5.79
C ARG A 37 4.55 7.80 -6.68
N PHE A 38 4.21 6.57 -6.35
CA PHE A 38 4.57 5.40 -7.15
C PHE A 38 3.61 5.13 -8.32
N ARG A 39 2.57 5.94 -8.47
CA ARG A 39 1.67 5.89 -9.62
C ARG A 39 2.34 6.58 -10.81
N SER A 40 3.04 5.83 -11.65
CA SER A 40 3.69 6.37 -12.85
C SER A 40 3.20 5.66 -14.12
N ARG A 41 3.23 6.38 -15.25
CA ARG A 41 2.84 5.83 -16.56
C ARG A 41 3.73 4.67 -17.03
N GLY A 42 4.90 4.48 -16.43
CA GLY A 42 5.84 3.42 -16.76
C GLY A 42 5.72 2.17 -15.86
N CYS A 43 4.88 2.21 -14.81
CA CYS A 43 4.64 1.06 -13.96
C CYS A 43 3.62 0.12 -14.61
N ASN A 44 3.96 -1.18 -14.63
CA ASN A 44 3.02 -2.23 -15.04
C ASN A 44 2.10 -2.68 -13.89
N ILE A 45 1.91 -1.83 -12.89
CA ILE A 45 1.08 -2.07 -11.71
C ILE A 45 0.32 -0.78 -11.41
N ASP A 46 -0.97 -0.90 -11.13
CA ASP A 46 -1.81 0.21 -10.71
C ASP A 46 -1.93 0.20 -9.17
N ILE A 47 -1.45 1.25 -8.51
CA ILE A 47 -1.48 1.38 -7.04
C ILE A 47 -2.65 2.26 -6.63
N ILE A 48 -3.54 1.76 -5.77
CA ILE A 48 -4.72 2.47 -5.29
C ILE A 48 -4.68 2.56 -3.75
N PRO A 49 -4.11 3.63 -3.19
CA PRO A 49 -4.15 3.85 -1.75
C PRO A 49 -5.51 4.39 -1.32
N ILE A 50 -6.06 3.80 -0.26
CA ILE A 50 -7.38 4.10 0.31
C ILE A 50 -7.22 4.31 1.81
N SER A 51 -7.66 5.47 2.31
CA SER A 51 -7.70 5.73 3.75
C SER A 51 -8.84 4.96 4.41
N SER A 52 -8.55 4.32 5.52
CA SER A 52 -9.55 3.57 6.29
C SER A 52 -10.18 4.37 7.42
N GLN A 53 -9.44 5.32 7.99
CA GLN A 53 -9.78 6.05 9.23
C GLN A 53 -9.86 5.13 10.47
N TYR A 54 -9.45 3.87 10.38
CA TYR A 54 -9.40 2.92 11.49
C TYR A 54 -7.96 2.70 11.92
N LYS A 55 -7.70 2.80 13.22
CA LYS A 55 -6.38 2.60 13.82
C LYS A 55 -6.09 1.15 14.19
N SER A 56 -7.10 0.32 14.34
CA SER A 56 -6.95 -1.08 14.74
C SER A 56 -6.79 -1.98 13.52
N ALA A 57 -5.75 -2.82 13.51
CA ALA A 57 -5.41 -3.69 12.39
C ALA A 57 -6.54 -4.65 12.00
N ASP A 58 -7.30 -5.18 12.97
CA ASP A 58 -8.44 -6.07 12.71
C ASP A 58 -9.59 -5.33 12.02
N ARG A 59 -9.87 -4.07 12.41
CA ARG A 59 -10.86 -3.22 11.74
C ARG A 59 -10.40 -2.80 10.35
N LEU A 60 -9.10 -2.65 10.15
CA LEU A 60 -8.53 -2.34 8.85
C LEU A 60 -8.79 -3.47 7.85
N VAL A 61 -8.63 -4.73 8.28
CA VAL A 61 -8.96 -5.91 7.46
C VAL A 61 -10.46 -5.97 7.14
N GLN A 62 -11.32 -5.65 8.10
CA GLN A 62 -12.76 -5.57 7.85
C GLN A 62 -13.11 -4.47 6.83
N LYS A 63 -12.46 -3.31 6.94
CA LYS A 63 -12.61 -2.23 5.96
C LYS A 63 -12.15 -2.65 4.57
N ALA A 64 -11.01 -3.36 4.47
CA ALA A 64 -10.55 -3.92 3.21
C ALA A 64 -11.62 -4.80 2.56
N LYS A 65 -12.21 -5.72 3.31
CA LYS A 65 -13.30 -6.58 2.84
C LYS A 65 -14.52 -5.79 2.35
N ALA A 66 -14.98 -4.82 3.13
CA ALA A 66 -16.10 -3.97 2.76
C ALA A 66 -15.80 -3.13 1.50
N THR A 67 -14.57 -2.65 1.36
CA THR A 67 -14.14 -1.87 0.19
C THR A 67 -14.12 -2.73 -1.07
N MET A 68 -13.64 -3.97 -0.97
CA MET A 68 -13.57 -4.88 -2.12
C MET A 68 -14.93 -5.39 -2.58
N GLY A 69 -15.95 -5.37 -1.72
CA GLY A 69 -17.34 -5.66 -2.14
C GLY A 69 -17.88 -4.71 -3.21
N ASN A 70 -17.28 -3.52 -3.35
CA ASN A 70 -17.69 -2.48 -4.29
C ASN A 70 -16.63 -2.14 -5.35
N ASN A 71 -15.50 -2.84 -5.37
CA ASN A 71 -14.41 -2.59 -6.32
C ASN A 71 -14.06 -3.87 -7.08
N PRO A 72 -13.66 -3.75 -8.36
CA PRO A 72 -13.21 -4.89 -9.12
C PRO A 72 -11.92 -5.45 -8.53
N TYR A 73 -11.90 -6.74 -8.23
CA TYR A 73 -10.75 -7.44 -7.66
C TYR A 73 -10.60 -8.82 -8.31
N TYR A 74 -9.47 -9.04 -8.97
CA TYR A 74 -9.17 -10.24 -9.75
C TYR A 74 -7.80 -10.79 -9.34
N PRO A 75 -7.71 -11.58 -8.26
CA PRO A 75 -6.44 -12.12 -7.78
C PRO A 75 -5.75 -13.03 -8.81
N GLU A 76 -6.50 -13.69 -9.68
CA GLU A 76 -5.99 -14.50 -10.79
C GLU A 76 -5.25 -13.66 -11.85
N ASP A 77 -5.55 -12.36 -11.95
CA ASP A 77 -4.86 -11.39 -12.82
C ASP A 77 -3.69 -10.69 -12.12
N GLY A 78 -3.42 -11.06 -10.87
CA GLY A 78 -2.32 -10.53 -10.07
C GLY A 78 -2.71 -9.36 -9.16
N ASP A 79 -4.00 -9.05 -8.99
CA ASP A 79 -4.44 -8.06 -8.02
C ASP A 79 -4.11 -8.50 -6.60
N SER A 80 -3.76 -7.55 -5.74
CA SER A 80 -3.48 -7.80 -4.34
C SER A 80 -4.01 -6.70 -3.43
N ILE A 81 -4.30 -7.08 -2.18
CA ILE A 81 -4.82 -6.19 -1.15
C ILE A 81 -3.86 -6.22 0.03
N TRP A 82 -3.44 -5.03 0.45
CA TRP A 82 -2.53 -4.84 1.55
C TRP A 82 -3.14 -3.90 2.58
N CYS A 83 -3.14 -4.31 3.85
CA CYS A 83 -3.50 -3.46 4.97
C CYS A 83 -2.21 -2.87 5.55
N VAL A 84 -2.10 -1.55 5.53
CA VAL A 84 -0.90 -0.80 5.94
C VAL A 84 -1.21 -0.03 7.21
N PHE A 85 -0.44 -0.27 8.29
CA PHE A 85 -0.71 0.31 9.61
C PHE A 85 0.56 0.36 10.47
N ASP A 86 0.48 1.05 11.61
CA ASP A 86 1.55 1.16 12.58
C ASP A 86 1.43 0.11 13.69
N ARG A 87 2.58 -0.40 14.15
CA ARG A 87 2.65 -1.42 15.21
C ARG A 87 2.23 -0.86 16.57
N ASP A 88 2.56 0.39 16.84
CA ASP A 88 2.39 1.00 18.17
C ASP A 88 0.94 0.98 18.68
N ASP A 89 -0.03 1.16 17.80
CA ASP A 89 -1.45 1.22 18.12
C ASP A 89 -2.12 -0.17 18.24
N ASN A 90 -1.33 -1.26 18.10
CA ASN A 90 -1.88 -2.61 18.00
C ASN A 90 -1.24 -3.60 18.98
N SER A 91 -2.03 -4.17 19.90
CA SER A 91 -1.58 -5.27 20.76
C SER A 91 -1.30 -6.56 19.98
N ASN A 92 -0.53 -7.47 20.55
CA ASN A 92 -0.26 -8.79 19.95
C ASN A 92 -1.54 -9.57 19.61
N GLU A 93 -2.56 -9.46 20.45
CA GLU A 93 -3.86 -10.12 20.24
C GLU A 93 -4.60 -9.54 19.04
N VAL A 94 -4.59 -8.20 18.91
CA VAL A 94 -5.17 -7.51 17.74
C VAL A 94 -4.46 -7.93 16.46
N LEU A 95 -3.12 -7.96 16.48
CA LEU A 95 -2.33 -8.40 15.33
C LEU A 95 -2.61 -9.85 14.96
N LEU A 96 -2.74 -10.75 15.95
CA LEU A 96 -3.06 -12.14 15.68
C LEU A 96 -4.43 -12.30 15.02
N ARG A 97 -5.46 -11.61 15.53
CA ARG A 97 -6.79 -11.59 14.92
C ARG A 97 -6.77 -11.03 13.50
N ALA A 98 -6.06 -9.90 13.31
CA ALA A 98 -5.91 -9.30 11.99
C ALA A 98 -5.24 -10.27 11.00
N LYS A 99 -4.17 -10.94 11.44
CA LYS A 99 -3.45 -11.94 10.62
C LYS A 99 -4.36 -13.11 10.21
N GLN A 100 -5.11 -13.67 11.16
CA GLN A 100 -6.05 -14.76 10.86
C GLN A 100 -7.14 -14.33 9.89
N SER A 101 -7.71 -13.12 10.09
CA SER A 101 -8.73 -12.57 9.20
C SER A 101 -8.18 -12.29 7.81
N ALA A 102 -7.00 -11.67 7.71
CA ALA A 102 -6.36 -11.38 6.44
C ALA A 102 -6.03 -12.66 5.65
N GLN A 103 -5.49 -13.68 6.32
CA GLN A 103 -5.20 -14.98 5.69
C GLN A 103 -6.47 -15.65 5.12
N LYS A 104 -7.57 -15.57 5.85
CA LYS A 104 -8.86 -16.13 5.39
C LYS A 104 -9.38 -15.45 4.11
N GLU A 105 -9.15 -14.16 3.96
CA GLU A 105 -9.59 -13.38 2.80
C GLU A 105 -8.51 -13.32 1.68
N GLY A 106 -7.32 -13.87 1.90
CA GLY A 106 -6.21 -13.78 0.95
C GLY A 106 -5.55 -12.40 0.90
N TYR A 107 -5.66 -11.60 1.97
CA TYR A 107 -5.07 -10.27 2.08
C TYR A 107 -3.71 -10.29 2.77
N HIS A 108 -2.91 -9.27 2.51
CA HIS A 108 -1.59 -9.08 3.09
C HIS A 108 -1.62 -8.01 4.19
N LEU A 109 -0.74 -8.17 5.17
CA LEU A 109 -0.49 -7.15 6.19
C LEU A 109 0.90 -6.58 6.02
N ALA A 110 1.01 -5.26 6.04
CA ALA A 110 2.28 -4.52 6.07
C ALA A 110 2.21 -3.53 7.24
N TYR A 111 3.08 -3.71 8.22
CA TYR A 111 3.11 -2.82 9.37
C TYR A 111 4.52 -2.30 9.63
N SER A 112 4.58 -1.06 10.07
CA SER A 112 5.81 -0.38 10.46
C SER A 112 6.01 -0.49 11.96
N ASN A 113 7.24 -0.64 12.41
CA ASN A 113 7.59 -0.66 13.82
C ASN A 113 8.74 0.33 14.09
N PRO A 114 8.54 1.42 14.82
CA PRO A 114 7.29 1.79 15.52
C PRO A 114 6.19 2.37 14.60
N SER A 115 6.53 3.16 13.60
CA SER A 115 5.58 3.91 12.78
C SER A 115 6.00 4.05 11.32
N PHE A 116 5.11 4.58 10.47
CA PHE A 116 5.30 4.68 9.02
C PHE A 116 6.52 5.52 8.62
N GLU A 117 6.97 6.45 9.44
CA GLU A 117 8.18 7.26 9.22
C GLU A 117 9.44 6.41 9.06
N LEU A 118 9.43 5.15 9.50
CA LEU A 118 10.52 4.21 9.24
C LEU A 118 10.77 4.04 7.73
N TRP A 119 9.73 4.04 6.91
CA TRP A 119 9.86 3.96 5.46
C TRP A 119 10.63 5.14 4.88
N PHE A 120 10.40 6.34 5.42
CA PHE A 120 11.18 7.52 5.02
C PHE A 120 12.64 7.38 5.42
N LEU A 121 12.93 6.91 6.63
CA LEU A 121 14.30 6.72 7.11
C LEU A 121 15.07 5.72 6.22
N LEU A 122 14.42 4.64 5.79
CA LEU A 122 15.02 3.61 4.94
C LEU A 122 15.41 4.11 3.54
N HIS A 123 14.88 5.24 3.09
CA HIS A 123 15.37 5.89 1.86
C HIS A 123 16.75 6.55 2.02
N PHE A 124 17.18 6.83 3.24
CA PHE A 124 18.46 7.51 3.51
C PHE A 124 19.51 6.59 4.10
N VAL A 125 19.10 5.62 4.92
CA VAL A 125 20.00 4.73 5.63
C VAL A 125 19.45 3.31 5.67
N ASN A 126 20.36 2.34 5.71
CA ASN A 126 20.01 0.95 6.02
C ASN A 126 19.93 0.81 7.55
N GLN A 127 18.77 1.14 8.12
CA GLN A 127 18.52 1.07 9.56
C GLN A 127 18.36 -0.38 10.00
N GLN A 128 19.35 -0.91 10.71
CA GLN A 128 19.32 -2.29 11.24
C GLN A 128 19.07 -2.34 12.75
N ALA A 129 19.41 -1.26 13.45
CA ALA A 129 19.14 -1.16 14.88
C ALA A 129 17.65 -0.88 15.11
N GLU A 130 17.13 -1.45 16.18
CA GLU A 130 15.77 -1.17 16.64
C GLU A 130 15.62 0.31 16.99
N VAL A 131 14.50 0.89 16.62
CA VAL A 131 14.14 2.27 16.96
C VAL A 131 13.03 2.21 18.03
N GLU A 132 13.31 2.80 19.19
CA GLU A 132 12.48 2.64 20.39
C GLU A 132 11.06 3.15 20.20
N ASP A 133 10.93 4.33 19.60
CA ASP A 133 9.64 5.00 19.42
C ASP A 133 9.61 5.94 18.21
N CYS A 134 8.42 6.44 17.90
CA CYS A 134 8.20 7.39 16.81
C CYS A 134 9.02 8.69 16.98
N GLN A 135 9.22 9.17 18.22
CA GLN A 135 9.99 10.39 18.44
C GLN A 135 11.49 10.19 18.14
N ALA A 136 12.05 9.03 18.51
CA ALA A 136 13.40 8.66 18.14
C ALA A 136 13.57 8.60 16.62
N LEU A 137 12.59 8.03 15.93
CA LEU A 137 12.56 7.97 14.47
C LEU A 137 12.53 9.36 13.83
N ILE A 138 11.69 10.25 14.32
CA ILE A 138 11.62 11.64 13.85
C ILE A 138 12.95 12.39 14.10
N ARG A 139 13.59 12.20 15.25
CA ARG A 139 14.92 12.77 15.51
C ARG A 139 15.96 12.30 14.49
N LEU A 140 15.93 11.02 14.13
CA LEU A 140 16.80 10.47 13.08
C LEU A 140 16.51 11.10 11.72
N LEU A 141 15.25 11.28 11.36
CA LEU A 141 14.86 11.90 10.09
C LEU A 141 15.23 13.37 10.01
N LYS A 142 15.21 14.12 11.11
CA LYS A 142 15.53 15.55 11.15
C LYS A 142 17.03 15.87 11.08
N GLN A 143 17.90 14.88 10.91
CA GLN A 143 19.32 15.16 10.72
C GLN A 143 19.57 15.94 9.43
N PRO A 144 20.62 16.80 9.38
CA PRO A 144 20.84 17.77 8.29
C PRO A 144 20.89 17.17 6.87
N ASN A 145 21.36 15.94 6.76
CA ASN A 145 21.49 15.22 5.48
C ASN A 145 20.25 14.40 5.09
N ARG A 146 19.11 14.60 5.76
CA ARG A 146 17.86 13.86 5.52
C ARG A 146 16.71 14.81 5.30
N ILE A 147 15.81 14.97 6.26
CA ILE A 147 14.60 15.85 6.17
C ILE A 147 14.61 16.80 7.39
N PRO A 148 15.49 17.83 7.43
CA PRO A 148 15.63 18.69 8.61
C PRO A 148 14.35 19.45 8.96
N ASP A 149 13.57 19.82 7.95
CA ASP A 149 12.30 20.56 8.10
C ASP A 149 11.08 19.64 8.22
N LEU A 150 11.30 18.40 8.65
CA LEU A 150 10.20 17.44 8.79
C LEU A 150 9.14 17.94 9.78
N SER A 151 7.96 18.18 9.27
CA SER A 151 6.75 18.42 10.05
C SER A 151 5.78 17.29 9.78
N LEU A 152 5.22 16.69 10.83
CA LEU A 152 4.21 15.61 10.69
C LEU A 152 2.95 16.06 9.91
N ILE A 153 2.75 17.37 9.76
CA ILE A 153 1.63 17.95 9.02
C ILE A 153 1.91 18.03 7.51
N HIS A 154 3.19 17.91 7.10
CA HIS A 154 3.60 18.12 5.71
C HIS A 154 4.07 16.85 4.98
N ILE A 155 3.98 15.68 5.62
CA ILE A 155 4.35 14.40 5.02
C ILE A 155 3.19 13.77 4.23
#